data_c06a24959142b5603c5b110fe89319d2
#
_entry.id   c06a24959142b5603c5b110fe89319d2
#
_cell.length_a   1.000
_cell.length_b   1.000
_cell.length_c   1.000
_cell.angle_alpha   90.00
_cell.angle_beta   90.00
_cell.angle_gamma   90.00
#
_symmetry.space_group_name_H-M   'P 1'
#
loop_
_entity.id
_entity.type
_entity.pdbx_description
1 polymer ?
#
loop_
_entity_poly.entity_id
_entity_poly.type
_entity_poly.pdbx_seq_one_letter_code
_entity_poly.pdbx_strand_id
1 'polypeptide(L)'
;MEIKIPFFDYSALFKSHEEQLIKIFSSVAEKGAFIMQDELDEFEDNLANYLNIKYVLGVGNATDALEMLLKASGIGLNDEIIFCSHTMVATASAIKSTGARPVAVEAGDDHLIDPESIRAAITENTKGIMPTQLNGRISKMDEILEIAKSFNLKVFEDSAQALGAKYKGKYAGSFGEGGCISFYPAKILGCFGDGGAMVTNNQETYEKIKLFRDHGRSDNNEVTVWGFNSRLDNLQAAILNYFFQSFDQTVARRREIAMLYNNSLEGIQRLKLPPKPNDTKDNFDVFQNYEIEAEDRDTLKQYLENNGIGTMIQWGGKGVHQFRELGFKESLPNTELIMKRSLMLPLNNFITNDEVEYVAETIRGFYAL
;
A
#
# COMPACT_ATOMS: atom_id res chain seq x y z
N MET A 1 26.92 -12.73 -8.40
CA MET A 1 26.18 -13.71 -9.22
C MET A 1 25.07 -13.00 -9.95
N GLU A 2 24.68 -13.51 -11.11
CA GLU A 2 23.58 -12.96 -11.89
C GLU A 2 22.24 -13.39 -11.27
N ILE A 3 21.31 -12.43 -11.04
CA ILE A 3 19.96 -12.72 -10.60
C ILE A 3 19.16 -13.21 -11.81
N LYS A 4 18.67 -14.44 -11.75
CA LYS A 4 17.87 -15.08 -12.80
C LYS A 4 16.37 -14.85 -12.60
N ILE A 5 15.93 -14.84 -11.35
CA ILE A 5 14.54 -14.58 -10.96
C ILE A 5 14.52 -13.26 -10.17
N PRO A 6 14.24 -12.11 -10.81
CA PRO A 6 14.28 -10.82 -10.14
C PRO A 6 13.03 -10.63 -9.25
N PHE A 7 13.19 -9.83 -8.18
CA PHE A 7 12.05 -9.44 -7.34
C PHE A 7 11.07 -8.55 -8.10
N PHE A 8 11.57 -7.54 -8.84
CA PHE A 8 10.82 -6.72 -9.79
C PHE A 8 11.42 -6.87 -11.19
N ASP A 9 10.58 -6.87 -12.21
CA ASP A 9 11.01 -6.86 -13.62
C ASP A 9 10.30 -5.75 -14.41
N TYR A 10 10.73 -4.51 -14.16
CA TYR A 10 10.20 -3.33 -14.87
C TYR A 10 10.52 -3.33 -16.35
N SER A 11 11.67 -3.94 -16.74
CA SER A 11 12.07 -4.05 -18.13
C SER A 11 11.15 -4.97 -18.92
N ALA A 12 10.77 -6.12 -18.34
CA ALA A 12 9.81 -7.03 -18.94
C ALA A 12 8.42 -6.37 -19.05
N LEU A 13 7.99 -5.60 -18.02
CA LEU A 13 6.74 -4.85 -18.07
C LEU A 13 6.70 -3.89 -19.26
N PHE A 14 7.75 -3.08 -19.44
CA PHE A 14 7.80 -2.16 -20.57
C PHE A 14 7.80 -2.90 -21.90
N LYS A 15 8.69 -3.88 -22.09
CA LYS A 15 8.84 -4.63 -23.35
C LYS A 15 7.55 -5.34 -23.78
N SER A 16 6.80 -5.88 -22.83
CA SER A 16 5.54 -6.60 -23.14
C SER A 16 4.41 -5.66 -23.56
N HIS A 17 4.53 -4.36 -23.32
CA HIS A 17 3.51 -3.34 -23.63
C HIS A 17 4.05 -2.16 -24.46
N GLU A 18 5.29 -2.26 -24.99
CA GLU A 18 6.05 -1.16 -25.60
C GLU A 18 5.23 -0.42 -26.68
N GLU A 19 4.67 -1.14 -27.63
CA GLU A 19 3.92 -0.51 -28.74
C GLU A 19 2.75 0.35 -28.23
N GLN A 20 2.00 -0.18 -27.26
CA GLN A 20 0.84 0.53 -26.73
C GLN A 20 1.25 1.70 -25.85
N LEU A 21 2.29 1.57 -25.07
CA LEU A 21 2.82 2.64 -24.23
C LEU A 21 3.35 3.81 -25.07
N ILE A 22 4.02 3.52 -26.17
CA ILE A 22 4.49 4.55 -27.13
C ILE A 22 3.28 5.28 -27.75
N LYS A 23 2.21 4.55 -28.14
CA LYS A 23 0.99 5.17 -28.67
C LYS A 23 0.32 6.08 -27.65
N ILE A 24 0.22 5.66 -26.39
CA ILE A 24 -0.34 6.46 -25.30
C ILE A 24 0.48 7.75 -25.12
N PHE A 25 1.82 7.63 -25.01
CA PHE A 25 2.70 8.77 -24.90
C PHE A 25 2.52 9.76 -26.06
N SER A 26 2.53 9.27 -27.31
CA SER A 26 2.37 10.10 -28.50
C SER A 26 1.02 10.83 -28.49
N SER A 27 -0.07 10.12 -28.17
CA SER A 27 -1.42 10.69 -28.13
C SER A 27 -1.54 11.83 -27.11
N VAL A 28 -1.03 11.65 -25.90
CA VAL A 28 -1.05 12.71 -24.86
C VAL A 28 -0.15 13.88 -25.25
N ALA A 29 1.04 13.59 -25.78
CA ALA A 29 2.00 14.62 -26.17
C ALA A 29 1.51 15.48 -27.36
N GLU A 30 0.91 14.87 -28.37
CA GLU A 30 0.34 15.56 -29.54
C GLU A 30 -0.81 16.50 -29.15
N LYS A 31 -1.62 16.12 -28.15
CA LYS A 31 -2.68 16.98 -27.59
C LYS A 31 -2.14 18.11 -26.71
N GLY A 32 -0.89 17.99 -26.18
CA GLY A 32 -0.35 18.88 -25.14
C GLY A 32 -1.11 18.78 -23.80
N ALA A 33 -1.78 17.64 -23.54
CA ALA A 33 -2.69 17.43 -22.44
C ALA A 33 -1.95 16.81 -21.22
N PHE A 34 -1.10 17.58 -20.53
CA PHE A 34 -0.20 17.03 -19.52
C PHE A 34 -0.73 17.05 -18.08
N ILE A 35 -1.53 18.04 -17.70
CA ILE A 35 -1.96 18.25 -16.30
C ILE A 35 -3.47 18.46 -16.25
N MET A 36 -4.17 17.67 -15.42
CA MET A 36 -5.61 17.77 -15.13
C MET A 36 -6.45 17.83 -16.41
N GLN A 37 -6.41 16.75 -17.19
CA GLN A 37 -7.11 16.61 -18.46
C GLN A 37 -7.95 15.32 -18.47
N ASP A 38 -8.60 15.04 -19.59
CA ASP A 38 -9.61 13.99 -19.76
C ASP A 38 -9.17 12.59 -19.31
N GLU A 39 -7.91 12.21 -19.53
CA GLU A 39 -7.39 10.90 -19.15
C GLU A 39 -7.31 10.73 -17.61
N LEU A 40 -7.11 11.84 -16.87
CA LEU A 40 -7.16 11.84 -15.42
C LEU A 40 -8.61 11.70 -14.93
N ASP A 41 -9.53 12.47 -15.50
CA ASP A 41 -10.96 12.40 -15.13
C ASP A 41 -11.50 11.00 -15.39
N GLU A 42 -11.19 10.40 -16.56
CA GLU A 42 -11.55 9.02 -16.88
C GLU A 42 -10.98 8.01 -15.86
N PHE A 43 -9.73 8.20 -15.44
CA PHE A 43 -9.10 7.31 -14.47
C PHE A 43 -9.74 7.43 -13.08
N GLU A 44 -10.02 8.65 -12.62
CA GLU A 44 -10.72 8.92 -11.35
C GLU A 44 -12.10 8.23 -11.35
N ASP A 45 -12.86 8.35 -12.44
CA ASP A 45 -14.18 7.74 -12.60
C ASP A 45 -14.10 6.20 -12.64
N ASN A 46 -13.17 5.63 -13.40
CA ASN A 46 -12.95 4.20 -13.48
C ASN A 46 -12.60 3.60 -12.12
N LEU A 47 -11.73 4.27 -11.37
CA LEU A 47 -11.31 3.83 -10.04
C LEU A 47 -12.46 3.97 -9.02
N ALA A 48 -13.24 5.05 -9.08
CA ALA A 48 -14.41 5.26 -8.23
C ALA A 48 -15.46 4.14 -8.44
N ASN A 49 -15.76 3.82 -9.70
CA ASN A 49 -16.67 2.75 -10.06
C ASN A 49 -16.18 1.38 -9.58
N TYR A 50 -14.89 1.07 -9.78
CA TYR A 50 -14.31 -0.20 -9.36
C TYR A 50 -14.36 -0.39 -7.85
N LEU A 51 -13.98 0.65 -7.08
CA LEU A 51 -13.97 0.60 -5.62
C LEU A 51 -15.37 0.76 -5.00
N ASN A 52 -16.39 1.05 -5.81
CA ASN A 52 -17.73 1.41 -5.33
C ASN A 52 -17.68 2.52 -4.28
N ILE A 53 -16.96 3.58 -4.58
CA ILE A 53 -16.75 4.77 -3.74
C ILE A 53 -17.18 6.01 -4.53
N LYS A 54 -17.63 7.06 -3.83
CA LYS A 54 -18.23 8.22 -4.51
C LYS A 54 -17.19 9.14 -5.15
N TYR A 55 -16.05 9.31 -4.51
CA TYR A 55 -15.09 10.35 -4.88
C TYR A 55 -13.66 9.78 -4.88
N VAL A 56 -12.97 10.05 -5.96
CA VAL A 56 -11.54 9.77 -6.17
C VAL A 56 -10.87 11.04 -6.66
N LEU A 57 -9.67 11.32 -6.19
CA LEU A 57 -8.83 12.41 -6.67
C LEU A 57 -7.41 11.90 -6.90
N GLY A 58 -6.95 11.95 -8.14
CA GLY A 58 -5.56 11.67 -8.50
C GLY A 58 -4.62 12.75 -7.98
N VAL A 59 -3.54 12.32 -7.32
CA VAL A 59 -2.55 13.17 -6.66
C VAL A 59 -1.13 12.68 -6.96
N GLY A 60 -0.12 13.46 -6.61
CA GLY A 60 1.26 13.15 -6.92
C GLY A 60 1.77 11.85 -6.31
N ASN A 61 1.30 11.47 -5.13
CA ASN A 61 1.64 10.22 -4.45
C ASN A 61 0.70 9.94 -3.27
N ALA A 62 0.76 8.73 -2.71
CA ALA A 62 -0.08 8.32 -1.58
C ALA A 62 0.23 9.07 -0.27
N THR A 63 1.47 9.52 -0.07
CA THR A 63 1.86 10.30 1.12
C THR A 63 1.12 11.63 1.16
N ASP A 64 1.09 12.33 0.02
CA ASP A 64 0.34 13.58 -0.14
C ASP A 64 -1.16 13.35 0.05
N ALA A 65 -1.70 12.24 -0.49
CA ALA A 65 -3.09 11.85 -0.29
C ALA A 65 -3.44 11.74 1.21
N LEU A 66 -2.60 11.05 1.99
CA LEU A 66 -2.78 10.89 3.44
C LEU A 66 -2.68 12.23 4.17
N GLU A 67 -1.68 13.05 3.86
CA GLU A 67 -1.51 14.37 4.48
C GLU A 67 -2.72 15.27 4.21
N MET A 68 -3.17 15.33 2.96
CA MET A 68 -4.34 16.12 2.58
C MET A 68 -5.63 15.59 3.24
N LEU A 69 -5.80 14.27 3.34
CA LEU A 69 -6.95 13.66 3.99
C LEU A 69 -7.00 14.00 5.49
N LEU A 70 -5.87 13.93 6.18
CA LEU A 70 -5.75 14.32 7.58
C LEU A 70 -6.07 15.80 7.78
N LYS A 71 -5.47 16.69 6.97
CA LYS A 71 -5.72 18.15 7.02
C LYS A 71 -7.17 18.51 6.71
N ALA A 72 -7.77 17.88 5.68
CA ALA A 72 -9.18 18.09 5.33
C ALA A 72 -10.12 17.69 6.47
N SER A 73 -9.71 16.70 7.26
CA SER A 73 -10.42 16.19 8.44
C SER A 73 -10.16 16.99 9.71
N GLY A 74 -9.35 18.06 9.65
CA GLY A 74 -9.06 18.95 10.77
C GLY A 74 -7.99 18.45 11.74
N ILE A 75 -7.19 17.45 11.33
CA ILE A 75 -6.06 16.94 12.14
C ILE A 75 -4.90 17.93 12.07
N GLY A 76 -4.31 18.25 13.22
CA GLY A 76 -3.25 19.23 13.32
C GLY A 76 -2.45 19.20 14.63
N LEU A 77 -1.95 20.37 15.03
CA LEU A 77 -1.09 20.52 16.20
C LEU A 77 -1.79 20.03 17.47
N ASN A 78 -1.05 19.30 18.31
CA ASN A 78 -1.47 18.64 19.55
C ASN A 78 -2.39 17.42 19.38
N ASP A 79 -2.79 17.07 18.17
CA ASP A 79 -3.52 15.83 17.91
C ASP A 79 -2.56 14.64 17.86
N GLU A 80 -3.08 13.45 18.14
CA GLU A 80 -2.37 12.19 18.03
C GLU A 80 -3.12 11.26 17.07
N ILE A 81 -2.36 10.62 16.18
CA ILE A 81 -2.86 9.58 15.28
C ILE A 81 -2.10 8.28 15.53
N ILE A 82 -2.85 7.24 15.91
CA ILE A 82 -2.30 5.90 16.15
C ILE A 82 -2.12 5.21 14.79
N PHE A 83 -0.95 4.59 14.57
CA PHE A 83 -0.62 3.84 13.36
C PHE A 83 0.19 2.60 13.68
N CYS A 84 0.14 1.58 12.82
CA CYS A 84 0.98 0.38 12.94
C CYS A 84 2.44 0.71 12.61
N SER A 85 3.37 0.29 13.46
CA SER A 85 4.79 0.50 13.17
C SER A 85 5.34 -0.37 12.04
N HIS A 86 4.66 -1.46 11.70
CA HIS A 86 4.95 -2.28 10.52
C HIS A 86 4.33 -1.64 9.28
N THR A 87 4.93 -0.54 8.84
CA THR A 87 4.52 0.21 7.65
C THR A 87 5.71 0.98 7.07
N MET A 88 5.51 1.58 5.90
CA MET A 88 6.45 2.56 5.36
C MET A 88 6.46 3.83 6.23
N VAL A 89 7.62 4.48 6.35
CA VAL A 89 7.76 5.75 7.08
C VAL A 89 6.81 6.85 6.58
N ALA A 90 6.34 6.74 5.34
CA ALA A 90 5.40 7.68 4.72
C ALA A 90 4.10 7.86 5.54
N THR A 91 3.57 6.78 6.13
CA THR A 91 2.38 6.83 7.01
C THR A 91 2.62 7.78 8.18
N ALA A 92 3.73 7.62 8.90
CA ALA A 92 4.09 8.50 10.00
C ALA A 92 4.46 9.92 9.54
N SER A 93 5.09 10.04 8.37
CA SER A 93 5.45 11.34 7.78
C SER A 93 4.22 12.16 7.44
N ALA A 94 3.19 11.55 6.83
CA ALA A 94 1.93 12.22 6.53
C ALA A 94 1.23 12.74 7.80
N ILE A 95 1.24 11.96 8.89
CA ILE A 95 0.74 12.41 10.19
C ILE A 95 1.57 13.60 10.70
N LYS A 96 2.89 13.46 10.69
CA LYS A 96 3.80 14.49 11.20
C LYS A 96 3.70 15.82 10.45
N SER A 97 3.49 15.77 9.12
CA SER A 97 3.37 16.95 8.26
C SER A 97 2.14 17.82 8.60
N THR A 98 1.11 17.26 9.22
CA THR A 98 -0.04 18.03 9.70
C THR A 98 0.25 18.80 11.00
N GLY A 99 1.35 18.52 11.67
CA GLY A 99 1.66 18.99 13.02
C GLY A 99 1.26 18.01 14.13
N ALA A 100 0.50 16.97 13.81
CA ALA A 100 0.09 15.94 14.74
C ALA A 100 1.27 15.04 15.16
N ARG A 101 1.08 14.30 16.25
CA ARG A 101 2.03 13.30 16.75
C ARG A 101 1.65 11.90 16.23
N PRO A 102 2.52 11.23 15.46
CA PRO A 102 2.35 9.83 15.16
C PRO A 102 2.60 8.98 16.42
N VAL A 103 1.68 8.09 16.75
CA VAL A 103 1.75 7.15 17.88
C VAL A 103 1.86 5.75 17.32
N ALA A 104 3.05 5.15 17.40
CA ALA A 104 3.33 3.83 16.87
C ALA A 104 2.80 2.73 17.80
N VAL A 105 2.12 1.74 17.23
CA VAL A 105 1.63 0.56 17.96
C VAL A 105 2.08 -0.74 17.29
N GLU A 106 1.87 -1.87 17.98
CA GLU A 106 2.26 -3.20 17.51
C GLU A 106 1.53 -3.63 16.24
N ALA A 107 2.22 -4.45 15.47
CA ALA A 107 1.58 -5.35 14.51
C ALA A 107 1.12 -6.62 15.22
N GLY A 108 -0.04 -7.13 14.85
CA GLY A 108 -0.52 -8.45 15.24
C GLY A 108 0.17 -9.60 14.47
N ASP A 109 -0.24 -10.83 14.77
CA ASP A 109 0.29 -12.03 14.12
C ASP A 109 -0.01 -12.09 12.61
N ASP A 110 -0.95 -11.29 12.13
CA ASP A 110 -1.31 -11.12 10.72
C ASP A 110 -0.49 -10.02 10.02
N HIS A 111 0.50 -9.44 10.71
CA HIS A 111 1.37 -8.33 10.29
C HIS A 111 0.64 -6.98 10.12
N LEU A 112 -0.62 -6.89 10.48
CA LEU A 112 -1.44 -5.68 10.45
C LEU A 112 -1.55 -5.06 11.84
N ILE A 113 -2.13 -3.87 11.93
CA ILE A 113 -2.30 -3.18 13.21
C ILE A 113 -3.07 -4.03 14.22
N ASP A 114 -2.54 -4.15 15.44
CA ASP A 114 -3.19 -4.89 16.53
C ASP A 114 -4.24 -4.04 17.25
N PRO A 115 -5.53 -4.46 17.26
CA PRO A 115 -6.60 -3.73 17.92
C PRO A 115 -6.38 -3.51 19.43
N GLU A 116 -5.78 -4.45 20.14
CA GLU A 116 -5.52 -4.29 21.58
C GLU A 116 -4.41 -3.26 21.83
N SER A 117 -3.40 -3.23 20.98
CA SER A 117 -2.37 -2.18 21.01
C SER A 117 -2.97 -0.79 20.72
N ILE A 118 -3.96 -0.69 19.83
CA ILE A 118 -4.69 0.56 19.61
C ILE A 118 -5.36 1.00 20.91
N ARG A 119 -6.12 0.13 21.59
CA ARG A 119 -6.82 0.46 22.84
C ARG A 119 -5.87 0.96 23.91
N ALA A 120 -4.72 0.31 24.05
CA ALA A 120 -3.71 0.65 25.06
C ALA A 120 -3.02 2.00 24.80
N ALA A 121 -2.99 2.46 23.54
CA ALA A 121 -2.31 3.69 23.14
C ALA A 121 -3.20 4.95 23.14
N ILE A 122 -4.51 4.80 23.34
CA ILE A 122 -5.47 5.92 23.32
C ILE A 122 -5.22 6.87 24.49
N THR A 123 -5.11 8.16 24.20
CA THR A 123 -5.03 9.27 25.17
C THR A 123 -6.14 10.29 24.89
N GLU A 124 -6.24 11.33 25.71
CA GLU A 124 -7.15 12.47 25.49
C GLU A 124 -6.85 13.25 24.19
N ASN A 125 -5.61 13.20 23.72
CA ASN A 125 -5.16 13.87 22.51
C ASN A 125 -5.36 13.01 21.24
N THR A 126 -5.69 11.73 21.38
CA THR A 126 -5.94 10.85 20.24
C THR A 126 -7.17 11.32 19.46
N LYS A 127 -7.02 11.55 18.16
CA LYS A 127 -8.09 12.00 17.26
C LYS A 127 -8.40 10.99 16.16
N GLY A 128 -7.49 10.04 15.90
CA GLY A 128 -7.74 9.06 14.88
C GLY A 128 -6.80 7.87 14.90
N ILE A 129 -7.16 6.90 14.09
CA ILE A 129 -6.43 5.64 13.87
C ILE A 129 -6.16 5.56 12.36
N MET A 130 -4.93 5.22 11.99
CA MET A 130 -4.51 5.04 10.61
C MET A 130 -3.96 3.62 10.39
N PRO A 131 -4.84 2.62 10.17
CA PRO A 131 -4.39 1.29 9.78
C PRO A 131 -3.73 1.33 8.40
N THR A 132 -2.62 0.62 8.24
CA THR A 132 -2.03 0.32 6.94
C THR A 132 -2.53 -1.04 6.47
N GLN A 133 -3.14 -1.06 5.29
CA GLN A 133 -3.62 -2.28 4.63
C GLN A 133 -2.43 -2.93 3.89
N LEU A 134 -1.57 -3.57 4.68
CA LEU A 134 -0.25 -4.00 4.24
C LEU A 134 -0.28 -5.26 3.38
N ASN A 135 0.66 -5.37 2.44
CA ASN A 135 0.88 -6.54 1.57
C ASN A 135 -0.36 -6.98 0.75
N GLY A 136 -1.36 -6.12 0.64
CA GLY A 136 -2.59 -6.42 -0.08
C GLY A 136 -3.68 -7.08 0.76
N ARG A 137 -3.59 -6.96 2.08
CA ARG A 137 -4.58 -7.45 3.05
C ARG A 137 -5.17 -6.29 3.85
N ILE A 138 -6.44 -6.40 4.23
CA ILE A 138 -7.14 -5.41 5.05
C ILE A 138 -7.14 -5.84 6.52
N SER A 139 -6.86 -4.88 7.41
CA SER A 139 -6.90 -5.03 8.86
C SER A 139 -8.31 -5.42 9.35
N LYS A 140 -8.43 -5.84 10.60
CA LYS A 140 -9.71 -6.19 11.26
C LYS A 140 -10.57 -4.94 11.45
N MET A 141 -11.13 -4.43 10.34
CA MET A 141 -11.82 -3.13 10.32
C MET A 141 -13.03 -3.07 11.24
N ASP A 142 -13.73 -4.18 11.50
CA ASP A 142 -14.85 -4.20 12.46
C ASP A 142 -14.39 -3.80 13.86
N GLU A 143 -13.30 -4.42 14.36
CA GLU A 143 -12.72 -4.13 15.67
C GLU A 143 -12.20 -2.70 15.74
N ILE A 144 -11.49 -2.24 14.69
CA ILE A 144 -10.95 -0.88 14.60
C ILE A 144 -12.06 0.16 14.59
N LEU A 145 -13.12 -0.06 13.82
CA LEU A 145 -14.27 0.86 13.75
C LEU A 145 -15.07 0.89 15.06
N GLU A 146 -15.17 -0.24 15.76
CA GLU A 146 -15.79 -0.31 17.09
C GLU A 146 -14.99 0.50 18.12
N ILE A 147 -13.65 0.36 18.11
CA ILE A 147 -12.76 1.16 18.95
C ILE A 147 -12.93 2.65 18.61
N ALA A 148 -12.84 3.00 17.33
CA ALA A 148 -12.98 4.37 16.89
C ALA A 148 -14.31 4.99 17.33
N LYS A 149 -15.42 4.25 17.19
CA LYS A 149 -16.75 4.68 17.65
C LYS A 149 -16.79 4.87 19.18
N SER A 150 -16.21 3.94 19.94
CA SER A 150 -16.25 3.96 21.42
C SER A 150 -15.50 5.16 22.01
N PHE A 151 -14.46 5.63 21.31
CA PHE A 151 -13.60 6.76 21.73
C PHE A 151 -13.80 8.02 20.90
N ASN A 152 -14.80 8.05 19.99
CA ASN A 152 -15.07 9.17 19.09
C ASN A 152 -13.83 9.56 18.24
N LEU A 153 -13.14 8.56 17.68
CA LEU A 153 -11.96 8.72 16.84
C LEU A 153 -12.34 8.61 15.36
N LYS A 154 -11.56 9.26 14.51
CA LYS A 154 -11.62 9.11 13.05
C LYS A 154 -10.77 7.93 12.59
N VAL A 155 -11.11 7.33 11.45
CA VAL A 155 -10.31 6.26 10.84
C VAL A 155 -9.90 6.71 9.44
N PHE A 156 -8.60 6.58 9.15
CA PHE A 156 -7.97 6.93 7.87
C PHE A 156 -7.24 5.70 7.35
N GLU A 157 -7.45 5.28 6.10
CA GLU A 157 -6.77 4.10 5.59
C GLU A 157 -5.51 4.44 4.79
N ASP A 158 -4.38 3.92 5.22
CA ASP A 158 -3.23 3.79 4.32
C ASP A 158 -3.40 2.50 3.50
N SER A 159 -4.07 2.64 2.36
CA SER A 159 -4.33 1.53 1.43
C SER A 159 -3.35 1.50 0.25
N ALA A 160 -2.16 2.11 0.42
CA ALA A 160 -1.13 2.21 -0.62
C ALA A 160 -0.64 0.84 -1.16
N GLN A 161 -0.97 -0.25 -0.49
CA GLN A 161 -0.62 -1.62 -0.91
C GLN A 161 -1.84 -2.54 -1.10
N ALA A 162 -3.06 -2.00 -1.11
CA ALA A 162 -4.25 -2.83 -1.02
C ALA A 162 -5.34 -2.51 -2.06
N LEU A 163 -4.98 -1.87 -3.19
CA LEU A 163 -5.94 -1.67 -4.27
C LEU A 163 -6.56 -3.01 -4.68
N GLY A 164 -7.88 -3.09 -4.66
CA GLY A 164 -8.64 -4.29 -4.99
C GLY A 164 -8.85 -5.29 -3.84
N ALA A 165 -8.14 -5.16 -2.71
CA ALA A 165 -8.38 -5.98 -1.53
C ALA A 165 -9.76 -5.71 -0.93
N LYS A 166 -10.38 -6.73 -0.32
CA LYS A 166 -11.69 -6.61 0.32
C LYS A 166 -11.69 -7.22 1.71
N TYR A 167 -12.44 -6.58 2.61
CA TYR A 167 -12.82 -7.11 3.91
C TYR A 167 -14.34 -7.10 4.04
N LYS A 168 -14.95 -8.27 4.21
CA LYS A 168 -16.41 -8.48 4.22
C LYS A 168 -17.12 -7.80 3.04
N GLY A 169 -16.50 -7.93 1.85
CA GLY A 169 -17.02 -7.40 0.59
C GLY A 169 -16.79 -5.90 0.34
N LYS A 170 -16.23 -5.15 1.30
CA LYS A 170 -15.86 -3.73 1.13
C LYS A 170 -14.40 -3.59 0.75
N TYR A 171 -14.11 -2.73 -0.21
CA TYR A 171 -12.76 -2.46 -0.69
C TYR A 171 -11.91 -1.66 0.31
N ALA A 172 -10.60 -1.88 0.28
CA ALA A 172 -9.63 -1.03 0.95
C ALA A 172 -9.77 0.44 0.47
N GLY A 173 -9.62 1.38 1.39
CA GLY A 173 -9.83 2.81 1.16
C GLY A 173 -11.28 3.27 1.35
N SER A 174 -12.24 2.34 1.56
CA SER A 174 -13.66 2.67 1.69
C SER A 174 -14.17 2.77 3.13
N PHE A 175 -13.30 2.56 4.10
CA PHE A 175 -13.64 2.61 5.52
C PHE A 175 -13.32 3.99 6.13
N GLY A 176 -14.07 4.38 7.16
CA GLY A 176 -13.85 5.64 7.89
C GLY A 176 -14.02 6.89 7.04
N GLU A 177 -13.10 7.84 7.20
CA GLU A 177 -13.08 9.13 6.49
C GLU A 177 -12.66 8.99 5.02
N GLY A 178 -11.94 7.91 4.70
CA GLY A 178 -11.36 7.61 3.39
C GLY A 178 -9.96 7.05 3.49
N GLY A 179 -9.27 6.94 2.36
CA GLY A 179 -7.93 6.41 2.32
C GLY A 179 -7.10 6.89 1.14
N CYS A 180 -5.88 6.38 1.05
CA CYS A 180 -5.00 6.60 -0.09
C CYS A 180 -4.76 5.32 -0.89
N ILE A 181 -4.50 5.48 -2.17
CA ILE A 181 -3.97 4.44 -3.07
C ILE A 181 -2.63 4.94 -3.63
N SER A 182 -1.68 4.05 -3.81
CA SER A 182 -0.39 4.36 -4.43
C SER A 182 -0.29 3.73 -5.82
N PHE A 183 0.20 4.50 -6.77
CA PHE A 183 0.53 4.03 -8.11
C PHE A 183 2.04 4.06 -8.37
N TYR A 184 2.87 4.06 -7.31
CA TYR A 184 4.32 3.89 -7.44
C TYR A 184 4.63 2.64 -8.29
N PRO A 185 5.68 2.63 -9.13
CA PRO A 185 5.95 1.56 -10.11
C PRO A 185 5.92 0.12 -9.56
N ALA A 186 6.27 -0.06 -8.28
CA ALA A 186 6.24 -1.38 -7.62
C ALA A 186 4.85 -1.86 -7.18
N LYS A 187 3.80 -1.06 -7.37
CA LYS A 187 2.43 -1.43 -6.98
C LYS A 187 1.78 -2.35 -8.00
N ILE A 188 0.75 -3.08 -7.58
CA ILE A 188 -0.01 -3.99 -8.47
C ILE A 188 -0.54 -3.24 -9.69
N LEU A 189 -1.02 -2.01 -9.48
CA LEU A 189 -1.30 -1.04 -10.52
C LEU A 189 -0.29 0.11 -10.33
N GLY A 190 0.75 0.14 -11.13
CA GLY A 190 1.83 1.12 -11.06
C GLY A 190 1.94 1.93 -12.35
N CYS A 191 2.25 3.23 -12.22
CA CYS A 191 2.61 4.11 -13.32
C CYS A 191 4.14 4.18 -13.53
N PHE A 192 4.61 4.94 -14.49
CA PHE A 192 6.04 5.11 -14.77
C PHE A 192 6.60 6.38 -14.12
N GLY A 193 6.41 6.48 -12.82
CA GLY A 193 6.82 7.59 -11.97
C GLY A 193 6.04 7.58 -10.67
N ASP A 194 5.98 8.70 -9.99
CA ASP A 194 5.11 8.84 -8.83
C ASP A 194 3.66 9.02 -9.24
N GLY A 195 2.76 8.50 -8.41
CA GLY A 195 1.33 8.63 -8.57
C GLY A 195 0.60 8.11 -7.34
N GLY A 196 -0.58 8.64 -7.10
CA GLY A 196 -1.47 8.22 -6.04
C GLY A 196 -2.88 8.71 -6.25
N ALA A 197 -3.79 8.27 -5.40
CA ALA A 197 -5.12 8.82 -5.30
C ALA A 197 -5.59 8.89 -3.85
N MET A 198 -6.39 9.89 -3.55
CA MET A 198 -7.25 9.94 -2.37
C MET A 198 -8.62 9.40 -2.75
N VAL A 199 -9.22 8.60 -1.87
CA VAL A 199 -10.56 8.03 -2.04
C VAL A 199 -11.43 8.29 -0.82
N THR A 200 -12.68 8.70 -1.02
CA THR A 200 -13.61 8.99 0.09
C THR A 200 -15.07 8.92 -0.34
N ASN A 201 -15.97 8.71 0.63
CA ASN A 201 -17.41 8.87 0.43
C ASN A 201 -17.95 10.21 0.98
N ASN A 202 -17.08 11.02 1.58
CA ASN A 202 -17.44 12.29 2.20
C ASN A 202 -17.23 13.44 1.19
N GLN A 203 -18.32 14.10 0.81
CA GLN A 203 -18.28 15.20 -0.15
C GLN A 203 -17.47 16.40 0.37
N GLU A 204 -17.59 16.76 1.64
CA GLU A 204 -16.86 17.89 2.20
C GLU A 204 -15.34 17.64 2.16
N THR A 205 -14.91 16.42 2.48
CA THR A 205 -13.51 15.99 2.38
C THR A 205 -13.02 16.05 0.93
N TYR A 206 -13.81 15.56 -0.02
CA TYR A 206 -13.51 15.63 -1.45
C TYR A 206 -13.29 17.06 -1.93
N GLU A 207 -14.23 17.96 -1.64
CA GLU A 207 -14.13 19.36 -2.08
C GLU A 207 -12.91 20.08 -1.49
N LYS A 208 -12.58 19.83 -0.22
CA LYS A 208 -11.37 20.38 0.40
C LYS A 208 -10.11 19.87 -0.30
N ILE A 209 -10.02 18.56 -0.57
CA ILE A 209 -8.82 17.97 -1.17
C ILE A 209 -8.71 18.36 -2.66
N LYS A 210 -9.83 18.55 -3.37
CA LYS A 210 -9.85 19.12 -4.71
C LYS A 210 -9.14 20.48 -4.76
N LEU A 211 -9.37 21.33 -3.77
CA LEU A 211 -8.63 22.58 -3.62
C LEU A 211 -7.17 22.34 -3.24
N PHE A 212 -6.93 21.49 -2.26
CA PHE A 212 -5.57 21.25 -1.74
C PHE A 212 -4.62 20.76 -2.82
N ARG A 213 -5.02 19.80 -3.68
CA ARG A 213 -4.14 19.21 -4.69
C ARG A 213 -3.60 20.20 -5.71
N ASP A 214 -4.30 21.33 -5.93
CA ASP A 214 -3.94 22.37 -6.90
C ASP A 214 -3.82 23.77 -6.25
N HIS A 215 -2.87 23.95 -5.35
CA HIS A 215 -2.48 25.22 -4.74
C HIS A 215 -3.59 25.95 -3.95
N GLY A 216 -4.66 25.27 -3.57
CA GLY A 216 -5.83 25.88 -2.91
C GLY A 216 -6.72 26.65 -3.87
N ARG A 217 -6.64 26.39 -5.17
CA ARG A 217 -7.30 27.10 -6.24
C ARG A 217 -8.69 26.51 -6.52
N SER A 218 -9.69 27.39 -6.57
CA SER A 218 -11.04 27.05 -7.00
C SER A 218 -11.18 27.02 -8.53
N ASP A 219 -12.30 26.49 -9.02
CA ASP A 219 -12.63 26.45 -10.45
C ASP A 219 -12.70 27.87 -11.08
N ASN A 220 -12.88 28.93 -10.28
CA ASN A 220 -12.83 30.33 -10.70
C ASN A 220 -11.41 30.92 -10.63
N ASN A 221 -10.37 30.14 -10.46
CA ASN A 221 -8.98 30.56 -10.27
C ASN A 221 -8.71 31.42 -9.02
N GLU A 222 -9.60 31.42 -8.04
CA GLU A 222 -9.38 32.11 -6.77
C GLU A 222 -8.66 31.15 -5.80
N VAL A 223 -7.60 31.63 -5.14
CA VAL A 223 -6.91 30.87 -4.09
C VAL A 223 -7.58 31.18 -2.75
N THR A 224 -8.22 30.17 -2.16
CA THR A 224 -9.04 30.34 -0.95
C THR A 224 -8.42 29.69 0.29
N VAL A 225 -7.47 28.75 0.09
CA VAL A 225 -6.77 28.03 1.15
C VAL A 225 -5.31 27.79 0.76
N TRP A 226 -4.45 27.51 1.74
CA TRP A 226 -3.11 27.01 1.47
C TRP A 226 -3.20 25.58 0.96
N GLY A 227 -2.68 25.33 -0.24
CA GLY A 227 -2.71 24.02 -0.90
C GLY A 227 -1.33 23.48 -1.22
N PHE A 228 -1.33 22.38 -1.94
CA PHE A 228 -0.16 21.65 -2.42
C PHE A 228 -0.04 21.77 -3.94
N ASN A 229 1.09 21.42 -4.45
CA ASN A 229 1.27 21.08 -5.86
C ASN A 229 1.34 19.55 -5.97
N SER A 230 0.19 18.87 -5.92
CA SER A 230 0.13 17.41 -5.90
C SER A 230 -1.01 16.90 -6.78
N ARG A 231 -0.70 16.68 -8.04
CA ARG A 231 -1.61 16.19 -9.08
C ARG A 231 -1.05 14.91 -9.68
N LEU A 232 -1.90 13.99 -10.06
CA LEU A 232 -1.49 12.89 -10.91
C LEU A 232 -1.35 13.42 -12.34
N ASP A 233 -0.16 13.24 -12.94
CA ASP A 233 0.07 13.66 -14.32
C ASP A 233 -0.87 12.94 -15.27
N ASN A 234 -1.42 13.66 -16.23
CA ASN A 234 -2.38 13.11 -17.19
C ASN A 234 -1.79 11.95 -18.02
N LEU A 235 -0.49 12.01 -18.34
CA LEU A 235 0.22 10.91 -18.98
C LEU A 235 0.24 9.65 -18.10
N GLN A 236 0.48 9.80 -16.80
CA GLN A 236 0.46 8.67 -15.87
C GLN A 236 -0.97 8.11 -15.73
N ALA A 237 -1.98 8.96 -15.71
CA ALA A 237 -3.38 8.54 -15.71
C ALA A 237 -3.75 7.73 -16.97
N ALA A 238 -3.30 8.17 -18.15
CA ALA A 238 -3.51 7.42 -19.40
C ALA A 238 -2.85 6.02 -19.37
N ILE A 239 -1.64 5.92 -18.81
CA ILE A 239 -0.94 4.63 -18.62
C ILE A 239 -1.71 3.76 -17.61
N LEU A 240 -2.17 4.35 -16.51
CA LEU A 240 -2.95 3.63 -15.50
C LEU A 240 -4.28 3.14 -16.06
N ASN A 241 -5.01 3.94 -16.86
CA ASN A 241 -6.23 3.50 -17.56
C ASN A 241 -5.97 2.28 -18.45
N TYR A 242 -4.85 2.26 -19.15
CA TYR A 242 -4.49 1.11 -19.97
C TYR A 242 -4.26 -0.16 -19.13
N PHE A 243 -3.43 -0.10 -18.08
CA PHE A 243 -3.18 -1.26 -17.23
C PHE A 243 -4.40 -1.67 -16.40
N PHE A 244 -5.28 -0.74 -16.08
CA PHE A 244 -6.47 -1.00 -15.30
C PHE A 244 -7.45 -1.95 -15.99
N GLN A 245 -7.46 -1.97 -17.32
CA GLN A 245 -8.30 -2.89 -18.11
C GLN A 245 -8.00 -4.37 -17.83
N SER A 246 -6.78 -4.70 -17.40
CA SER A 246 -6.35 -6.06 -17.05
C SER A 246 -6.07 -6.25 -15.56
N PHE A 247 -6.53 -5.31 -14.70
CA PHE A 247 -6.20 -5.31 -13.27
C PHE A 247 -6.67 -6.58 -12.54
N ASP A 248 -7.89 -7.04 -12.82
CA ASP A 248 -8.42 -8.26 -12.19
C ASP A 248 -7.63 -9.53 -12.59
N GLN A 249 -7.14 -9.60 -13.83
CA GLN A 249 -6.26 -10.70 -14.27
C GLN A 249 -4.92 -10.64 -13.54
N THR A 250 -4.38 -9.43 -13.34
CA THR A 250 -3.16 -9.21 -12.57
C THR A 250 -3.34 -9.68 -11.11
N VAL A 251 -4.44 -9.32 -10.47
CA VAL A 251 -4.76 -9.79 -9.10
C VAL A 251 -4.93 -11.30 -9.08
N ALA A 252 -5.64 -11.89 -10.04
CA ALA A 252 -5.84 -13.34 -10.13
C ALA A 252 -4.50 -14.09 -10.23
N ARG A 253 -3.57 -13.60 -11.06
CA ARG A 253 -2.23 -14.18 -11.21
C ARG A 253 -1.41 -14.11 -9.92
N ARG A 254 -1.43 -12.98 -9.23
CA ARG A 254 -0.72 -12.83 -7.93
C ARG A 254 -1.26 -13.78 -6.88
N ARG A 255 -2.56 -13.97 -6.82
CA ARG A 255 -3.21 -14.94 -5.94
C ARG A 255 -2.86 -16.38 -6.29
N GLU A 256 -2.76 -16.72 -7.58
CA GLU A 256 -2.26 -18.04 -8.04
C GLU A 256 -0.84 -18.29 -7.57
N ILE A 257 0.09 -17.34 -7.77
CA ILE A 257 1.48 -17.45 -7.30
C ILE A 257 1.54 -17.63 -5.78
N ALA A 258 0.76 -16.84 -5.04
CA ALA A 258 0.67 -16.95 -3.58
C ALA A 258 0.19 -18.35 -3.14
N MET A 259 -0.80 -18.92 -3.84
CA MET A 259 -1.28 -20.28 -3.59
C MET A 259 -0.20 -21.34 -3.86
N LEU A 260 0.57 -21.19 -4.95
CA LEU A 260 1.69 -22.09 -5.26
C LEU A 260 2.74 -22.06 -4.15
N TYR A 261 3.16 -20.86 -3.71
CA TYR A 261 4.09 -20.74 -2.58
C TYR A 261 3.54 -21.37 -1.31
N ASN A 262 2.30 -21.06 -0.92
CA ASN A 262 1.70 -21.64 0.27
C ASN A 262 1.71 -23.19 0.21
N ASN A 263 1.29 -23.78 -0.92
CA ASN A 263 1.24 -25.23 -1.08
C ASN A 263 2.63 -25.87 -1.03
N SER A 264 3.62 -25.22 -1.68
CA SER A 264 4.97 -25.75 -1.78
C SER A 264 5.81 -25.54 -0.52
N LEU A 265 5.51 -24.53 0.31
CA LEU A 265 6.27 -24.21 1.52
C LEU A 265 5.60 -24.68 2.81
N GLU A 266 4.36 -25.20 2.74
CA GLU A 266 3.64 -25.72 3.90
C GLU A 266 4.43 -26.81 4.60
N GLY A 267 4.40 -26.80 5.95
CA GLY A 267 5.07 -27.80 6.80
C GLY A 267 6.51 -27.49 7.18
N ILE A 268 7.12 -26.41 6.68
CA ILE A 268 8.44 -25.96 7.15
C ILE A 268 8.26 -25.21 8.47
N GLN A 269 8.59 -25.85 9.60
CA GLN A 269 8.33 -25.30 10.95
C GLN A 269 9.04 -23.98 11.26
N ARG A 270 10.17 -23.68 10.57
CA ARG A 270 10.97 -22.46 10.74
C ARG A 270 10.50 -21.30 9.86
N LEU A 271 9.39 -21.50 9.12
CA LEU A 271 8.73 -20.49 8.32
C LEU A 271 7.32 -20.24 8.83
N LYS A 272 6.92 -18.97 8.86
CA LYS A 272 5.52 -18.59 8.94
C LYS A 272 5.14 -17.96 7.60
N LEU A 273 4.11 -18.52 6.98
CA LEU A 273 3.61 -18.08 5.68
C LEU A 273 2.45 -17.09 5.87
N PRO A 274 2.22 -16.19 4.92
CA PRO A 274 0.99 -15.40 4.92
C PRO A 274 -0.21 -16.32 4.74
N PRO A 275 -1.43 -15.89 5.16
CA PRO A 275 -2.65 -16.66 4.95
C PRO A 275 -2.85 -17.05 3.49
N LYS A 276 -3.36 -18.27 3.26
CA LYS A 276 -3.66 -18.75 1.90
C LYS A 276 -4.74 -17.88 1.23
N PRO A 277 -4.70 -17.68 -0.09
CA PRO A 277 -5.85 -17.15 -0.81
C PRO A 277 -7.12 -17.94 -0.47
N ASN A 278 -8.20 -17.22 -0.10
CA ASN A 278 -9.49 -17.80 0.32
C ASN A 278 -9.48 -18.58 1.66
N ASP A 279 -8.47 -18.39 2.50
CA ASP A 279 -8.39 -19.02 3.82
C ASP A 279 -9.53 -18.56 4.75
N THR A 280 -9.99 -17.33 4.59
CA THR A 280 -11.18 -16.80 5.26
C THR A 280 -12.21 -16.29 4.25
N LYS A 281 -13.50 -16.29 4.65
CA LYS A 281 -14.58 -15.70 3.82
C LYS A 281 -14.59 -14.17 3.90
N ASP A 282 -13.94 -13.60 4.91
CA ASP A 282 -13.98 -12.18 5.19
C ASP A 282 -12.95 -11.40 4.37
N ASN A 283 -11.78 -11.99 4.10
CA ASN A 283 -10.69 -11.33 3.40
C ASN A 283 -10.54 -11.80 1.96
N PHE A 284 -10.41 -10.85 1.04
CA PHE A 284 -9.95 -11.06 -0.31
C PHE A 284 -8.62 -10.33 -0.48
N ASP A 285 -7.50 -11.04 -0.26
CA ASP A 285 -6.16 -10.50 -0.34
C ASP A 285 -5.69 -10.44 -1.80
N VAL A 286 -5.06 -9.34 -2.19
CA VAL A 286 -4.55 -9.14 -3.56
C VAL A 286 -3.06 -9.46 -3.71
N PHE A 287 -2.38 -9.72 -2.60
CA PHE A 287 -0.95 -10.05 -2.54
C PHE A 287 -0.07 -9.03 -3.28
N GLN A 288 -0.08 -7.78 -2.79
CA GLN A 288 0.91 -6.79 -3.22
C GLN A 288 2.34 -7.32 -3.01
N ASN A 289 2.57 -8.03 -1.92
CA ASN A 289 3.78 -8.77 -1.64
C ASN A 289 3.43 -10.16 -1.07
N TYR A 290 4.35 -11.10 -1.20
CA TYR A 290 4.32 -12.38 -0.50
C TYR A 290 5.42 -12.36 0.56
N GLU A 291 5.07 -11.95 1.77
CA GLU A 291 5.97 -11.78 2.89
C GLU A 291 5.90 -13.00 3.81
N ILE A 292 7.02 -13.67 4.01
CA ILE A 292 7.19 -14.77 4.95
C ILE A 292 7.97 -14.29 6.19
N GLU A 293 7.79 -14.95 7.34
CA GLU A 293 8.76 -14.88 8.43
C GLU A 293 9.67 -16.11 8.38
N ALA A 294 10.98 -15.90 8.43
CA ALA A 294 11.99 -16.93 8.45
C ALA A 294 12.91 -16.73 9.67
N GLU A 295 13.12 -17.78 10.49
CA GLU A 295 13.98 -17.67 11.68
C GLU A 295 15.41 -17.28 11.33
N ASP A 296 15.92 -17.78 10.20
CA ASP A 296 17.26 -17.48 9.68
C ASP A 296 17.21 -16.55 8.47
N ARG A 297 16.37 -15.54 8.51
CA ARG A 297 16.06 -14.64 7.40
C ARG A 297 17.29 -14.18 6.59
N ASP A 298 18.35 -13.72 7.26
CA ASP A 298 19.53 -13.17 6.57
C ASP A 298 20.34 -14.27 5.87
N THR A 299 20.48 -15.44 6.50
CA THR A 299 21.15 -16.59 5.90
C THR A 299 20.34 -17.17 4.74
N LEU A 300 19.02 -17.27 4.90
CA LEU A 300 18.12 -17.69 3.83
C LEU A 300 18.20 -16.73 2.65
N LYS A 301 18.14 -15.41 2.90
CA LYS A 301 18.28 -14.39 1.86
C LYS A 301 19.56 -14.57 1.06
N GLN A 302 20.70 -14.72 1.75
CA GLN A 302 22.00 -14.94 1.08
C GLN A 302 22.03 -16.24 0.28
N TYR A 303 21.42 -17.30 0.81
CA TYR A 303 21.33 -18.59 0.12
C TYR A 303 20.49 -18.47 -1.16
N LEU A 304 19.37 -17.77 -1.13
CA LEU A 304 18.53 -17.50 -2.30
C LEU A 304 19.26 -16.65 -3.35
N GLU A 305 19.95 -15.59 -2.94
CA GLU A 305 20.79 -14.78 -3.84
C GLU A 305 21.88 -15.61 -4.51
N ASN A 306 22.52 -16.53 -3.78
CA ASN A 306 23.53 -17.45 -4.32
C ASN A 306 22.94 -18.44 -5.34
N ASN A 307 21.64 -18.67 -5.33
CA ASN A 307 20.90 -19.47 -6.29
C ASN A 307 20.22 -18.64 -7.39
N GLY A 308 20.55 -17.34 -7.50
CA GLY A 308 20.04 -16.45 -8.54
C GLY A 308 18.62 -15.94 -8.29
N ILE A 309 18.12 -16.00 -7.05
CA ILE A 309 16.77 -15.57 -6.66
C ILE A 309 16.85 -14.23 -5.94
N GLY A 310 16.20 -13.22 -6.51
CA GLY A 310 16.06 -11.88 -5.93
C GLY A 310 14.97 -11.86 -4.86
N THR A 311 15.30 -11.43 -3.64
CA THR A 311 14.35 -11.25 -2.53
C THR A 311 14.49 -9.85 -1.94
N MET A 312 13.52 -9.41 -1.16
CA MET A 312 13.56 -8.07 -0.55
C MET A 312 13.20 -8.14 0.95
N ILE A 313 13.90 -7.31 1.73
CA ILE A 313 13.54 -7.02 3.11
C ILE A 313 12.87 -5.65 3.12
N GLN A 314 11.60 -5.59 3.53
CA GLN A 314 10.87 -4.33 3.60
C GLN A 314 11.60 -3.34 4.52
N TRP A 315 11.74 -2.10 4.07
CA TRP A 315 12.25 -0.95 4.84
C TRP A 315 13.53 -1.24 5.64
N GLY A 316 14.38 -2.11 5.10
CA GLY A 316 15.64 -2.50 5.73
C GLY A 316 15.47 -3.34 7.01
N GLY A 317 14.30 -3.97 7.21
CA GLY A 317 14.03 -4.81 8.37
C GLY A 317 13.80 -4.02 9.66
N LYS A 318 13.26 -2.79 9.55
CA LYS A 318 12.96 -1.92 10.70
C LYS A 318 11.53 -1.43 10.66
N GLY A 319 10.82 -1.54 11.78
CA GLY A 319 9.57 -0.81 12.01
C GLY A 319 9.84 0.68 12.19
N VAL A 320 8.83 1.51 11.92
CA VAL A 320 8.98 2.99 11.95
C VAL A 320 9.46 3.50 13.31
N HIS A 321 9.00 2.92 14.43
CA HIS A 321 9.44 3.30 15.78
C HIS A 321 10.94 3.08 16.04
N GLN A 322 11.60 2.23 15.23
CA GLN A 322 13.03 1.98 15.36
C GLN A 322 13.91 3.08 14.74
N PHE A 323 13.32 4.03 14.00
CA PHE A 323 14.00 5.24 13.54
C PHE A 323 14.04 6.28 14.66
N ARG A 324 14.91 6.07 15.65
CA ARG A 324 15.00 6.87 16.89
C ARG A 324 15.24 8.36 16.66
N GLU A 325 15.89 8.72 15.55
CA GLU A 325 16.12 10.12 15.14
C GLU A 325 14.81 10.86 14.84
N LEU A 326 13.71 10.13 14.54
CA LEU A 326 12.39 10.71 14.35
C LEU A 326 11.64 11.00 15.67
N GLY A 327 12.26 10.65 16.81
CA GLY A 327 11.77 10.95 18.14
C GLY A 327 10.89 9.85 18.78
N PHE A 328 10.76 8.70 18.16
CA PHE A 328 10.03 7.56 18.71
C PHE A 328 10.74 6.99 19.94
N LYS A 329 9.95 6.65 20.98
CA LYS A 329 10.44 6.06 22.25
C LYS A 329 9.80 4.71 22.55
N GLU A 330 8.81 4.32 21.78
CA GLU A 330 8.02 3.10 21.92
C GLU A 330 8.94 1.87 21.83
N SER A 331 8.62 0.82 22.59
CA SER A 331 9.18 -0.52 22.48
C SER A 331 8.04 -1.42 22.00
N LEU A 332 8.22 -2.01 20.85
CA LEU A 332 7.21 -2.83 20.15
C LEU A 332 7.81 -4.19 19.79
N PRO A 333 7.98 -5.06 20.81
CA PRO A 333 8.75 -6.29 20.65
C PRO A 333 8.19 -7.26 19.63
N ASN A 334 6.88 -7.33 19.45
CA ASN A 334 6.28 -8.19 18.43
C ASN A 334 6.61 -7.66 17.03
N THR A 335 6.42 -6.37 16.80
CA THR A 335 6.79 -5.72 15.54
C THR A 335 8.28 -5.87 15.24
N GLU A 336 9.15 -5.68 16.24
CA GLU A 336 10.60 -5.85 16.10
C GLU A 336 10.97 -7.29 15.69
N LEU A 337 10.27 -8.30 16.26
CA LEU A 337 10.47 -9.71 15.90
C LEU A 337 10.02 -9.98 14.45
N ILE A 338 8.83 -9.50 14.06
CA ILE A 338 8.34 -9.59 12.68
C ILE A 338 9.38 -8.98 11.72
N MET A 339 9.81 -7.74 11.97
CA MET A 339 10.78 -7.04 11.12
C MET A 339 12.13 -7.78 11.01
N LYS A 340 12.56 -8.43 12.07
CA LYS A 340 13.78 -9.26 12.07
C LYS A 340 13.66 -10.48 11.18
N ARG A 341 12.46 -11.05 11.05
CA ARG A 341 12.20 -12.33 10.37
C ARG A 341 11.63 -12.17 8.96
N SER A 342 11.03 -11.02 8.65
CA SER A 342 10.33 -10.80 7.38
C SER A 342 11.25 -10.83 6.18
N LEU A 343 10.84 -11.58 5.15
CA LEU A 343 11.45 -11.67 3.83
C LEU A 343 10.36 -11.76 2.76
N MET A 344 10.44 -10.92 1.75
CA MET A 344 9.54 -10.96 0.61
C MET A 344 10.11 -11.83 -0.50
N LEU A 345 9.32 -12.80 -0.97
CA LEU A 345 9.63 -13.64 -2.11
C LEU A 345 9.21 -12.98 -3.43
N PRO A 346 9.84 -13.33 -4.57
CA PRO A 346 9.45 -12.81 -5.88
C PRO A 346 7.97 -13.09 -6.17
N LEU A 347 7.23 -12.03 -6.45
CA LEU A 347 5.82 -12.10 -6.80
C LEU A 347 5.52 -10.99 -7.82
N ASN A 348 6.18 -11.03 -8.97
CA ASN A 348 5.89 -10.17 -10.12
C ASN A 348 5.04 -10.93 -11.16
N ASN A 349 4.38 -10.21 -12.06
CA ASN A 349 3.44 -10.82 -13.01
C ASN A 349 4.11 -11.66 -14.10
N PHE A 350 5.43 -11.62 -14.22
CA PHE A 350 6.21 -12.31 -15.25
C PHE A 350 6.84 -13.61 -14.77
N ILE A 351 6.87 -13.84 -13.44
CA ILE A 351 7.38 -15.08 -12.87
C ILE A 351 6.53 -16.27 -13.33
N THR A 352 7.17 -17.30 -13.87
CA THR A 352 6.50 -18.54 -14.31
C THR A 352 6.21 -19.48 -13.14
N ASN A 353 5.34 -20.46 -13.33
CA ASN A 353 5.06 -21.47 -12.30
C ASN A 353 6.32 -22.30 -11.99
N ASP A 354 7.12 -22.63 -13.00
CA ASP A 354 8.38 -23.36 -12.81
C ASP A 354 9.41 -22.55 -11.98
N GLU A 355 9.45 -21.22 -12.19
CA GLU A 355 10.31 -20.36 -11.36
C GLU A 355 9.81 -20.25 -9.93
N VAL A 356 8.48 -20.18 -9.71
CA VAL A 356 7.90 -20.23 -8.35
C VAL A 356 8.24 -21.54 -7.65
N GLU A 357 8.14 -22.66 -8.37
CA GLU A 357 8.50 -23.99 -7.85
C GLU A 357 10.01 -24.05 -7.52
N TYR A 358 10.86 -23.56 -8.41
CA TYR A 358 12.30 -23.48 -8.16
C TYR A 358 12.64 -22.66 -6.91
N VAL A 359 11.99 -21.52 -6.70
CA VAL A 359 12.15 -20.71 -5.47
C VAL A 359 11.75 -21.55 -4.25
N ALA A 360 10.61 -22.22 -4.29
CA ALA A 360 10.11 -23.02 -3.20
C ALA A 360 11.00 -24.24 -2.90
N GLU A 361 11.48 -24.95 -3.93
CA GLU A 361 12.42 -26.06 -3.79
C GLU A 361 13.76 -25.61 -3.19
N THR A 362 14.26 -24.45 -3.61
CA THR A 362 15.49 -23.85 -3.07
C THR A 362 15.32 -23.54 -1.58
N ILE A 363 14.17 -22.99 -1.15
CA ILE A 363 13.87 -22.75 0.26
C ILE A 363 13.79 -24.08 1.02
N ARG A 364 13.11 -25.10 0.49
CA ARG A 364 13.06 -26.44 1.10
C ARG A 364 14.45 -27.05 1.25
N GLY A 365 15.30 -26.91 0.23
CA GLY A 365 16.69 -27.37 0.27
C GLY A 365 17.50 -26.71 1.38
N PHE A 366 17.30 -25.41 1.61
CA PHE A 366 17.95 -24.70 2.72
C PHE A 366 17.57 -25.26 4.09
N TYR A 367 16.30 -25.60 4.31
CA TYR A 367 15.84 -26.14 5.59
C TYR A 367 15.99 -27.66 5.73
N ALA A 368 16.36 -28.37 4.68
CA ALA A 368 16.70 -29.80 4.74
C ALA A 368 18.16 -30.06 5.12
N LEU A 369 19.03 -29.05 5.09
CA LEU A 369 20.43 -29.07 5.50
C LEU A 369 20.55 -28.90 7.02
#